data_67314deaf12e434c04b3209d1d005dde
#
_entry.id   67314deaf12e434c04b3209d1d005dde
#
_cell.length_a   1.000
_cell.length_b   1.000
_cell.length_c   1.000
_cell.angle_alpha   90.00
_cell.angle_beta   90.00
_cell.angle_gamma   90.00
#
_symmetry.space_group_name_H-M   'P 1'
#
loop_
_entity.id
_entity.type
_entity.pdbx_description
1 polymer ?
#
loop_
_entity_poly.entity_id
_entity_poly.type
_entity_poly.pdbx_seq_one_letter_code
_entity_poly.pdbx_strand_id
1 'polypeptide(L)'
;PNETIGGLEFPEVPDTGAPLVADMSSTLLSRPIDVSRFGVVYAGAQKNIGPAGLALVLVRRDLLGAARSDCPAMLNWETAANHGSMYNTPPTFAIYLTGLVFEWLEGLGGLEAMAAINQRKAARLYGLIDASPFYDNPVARCARSLMNVPFTLADSELDGTFLREAEAAGLLNLKGHRSVGGMRASIYNAVSEEAVEALCEFMNQFEQRYG
;
A
#
# COMPACT_ATOMS: atom_id res chain seq x y z
N PRO A 1 -7.37 -6.58 1.38
CA PRO A 1 -7.19 -5.13 1.55
C PRO A 1 -6.16 -4.84 2.64
N ASN A 2 -5.49 -3.71 2.52
CA ASN A 2 -4.45 -3.24 3.42
C ASN A 2 -4.86 -1.90 4.05
N GLU A 3 -4.75 -1.80 5.36
CA GLU A 3 -4.95 -0.55 6.09
C GLU A 3 -3.60 0.16 6.23
N THR A 4 -3.49 1.35 5.64
CA THR A 4 -2.23 2.07 5.44
C THR A 4 -1.65 2.66 6.73
N ILE A 5 -2.48 3.03 7.71
CA ILE A 5 -2.08 3.79 8.90
C ILE A 5 -1.49 2.86 9.94
N GLY A 6 -2.22 1.84 10.32
CA GLY A 6 -1.82 0.84 11.30
C GLY A 6 -1.03 -0.32 10.72
N GLY A 7 -0.89 -0.41 9.39
CA GLY A 7 -0.10 -1.46 8.74
C GLY A 7 -0.72 -2.85 8.82
N LEU A 8 -2.06 -2.93 8.75
CA LEU A 8 -2.78 -4.20 8.79
C LEU A 8 -3.15 -4.66 7.37
N GLU A 9 -2.98 -5.93 7.10
CA GLU A 9 -3.46 -6.59 5.89
C GLU A 9 -4.30 -7.81 6.27
N PHE A 10 -5.47 -7.95 5.63
CA PHE A 10 -6.31 -9.11 5.86
C PHE A 10 -5.65 -10.36 5.28
N PRO A 11 -5.38 -11.39 6.07
CA PRO A 11 -4.78 -12.64 5.57
C PRO A 11 -5.72 -13.41 4.65
N GLU A 12 -7.02 -13.29 4.89
CA GLU A 12 -8.05 -14.01 4.13
C GLU A 12 -9.18 -13.08 3.70
N VAL A 13 -9.82 -13.40 2.57
CA VAL A 13 -11.03 -12.73 2.11
C VAL A 13 -12.23 -13.41 2.78
N PRO A 14 -13.04 -12.69 3.59
CA PRO A 14 -14.18 -13.28 4.26
C PRO A 14 -15.26 -13.72 3.24
N ASP A 15 -16.00 -14.78 3.57
CA ASP A 15 -17.22 -15.14 2.88
C ASP A 15 -18.39 -14.56 3.68
N THR A 16 -19.11 -13.62 3.08
CA THR A 16 -20.18 -12.86 3.77
C THR A 16 -21.55 -13.11 3.18
N GLY A 17 -21.67 -13.89 2.11
CA GLY A 17 -22.92 -14.07 1.37
C GLY A 17 -23.42 -12.81 0.65
N ALA A 18 -22.67 -11.71 0.70
CA ALA A 18 -22.94 -10.43 0.04
C ALA A 18 -21.74 -10.00 -0.82
N PRO A 19 -21.95 -9.17 -1.86
CA PRO A 19 -20.86 -8.64 -2.67
C PRO A 19 -19.90 -7.81 -1.80
N LEU A 20 -18.64 -8.26 -1.72
CA LEU A 20 -17.60 -7.53 -0.99
C LEU A 20 -17.14 -6.31 -1.78
N VAL A 21 -17.00 -5.18 -1.10
CA VAL A 21 -16.37 -3.96 -1.63
C VAL A 21 -15.06 -3.73 -0.89
N ALA A 22 -13.97 -3.62 -1.63
CA ALA A 22 -12.63 -3.49 -1.06
C ALA A 22 -11.91 -2.25 -1.57
N ASP A 23 -11.44 -1.41 -0.63
CA ASP A 23 -10.37 -0.46 -0.92
C ASP A 23 -9.02 -1.21 -0.94
N MET A 24 -8.38 -1.20 -2.08
CA MET A 24 -7.05 -1.79 -2.26
C MET A 24 -6.00 -0.74 -2.66
N SER A 25 -6.22 0.53 -2.35
CA SER A 25 -5.32 1.63 -2.75
C SER A 25 -3.87 1.40 -2.32
N SER A 26 -3.64 0.73 -1.19
CA SER A 26 -2.29 0.48 -0.68
C SER A 26 -1.75 -0.93 -0.94
N THR A 27 -2.52 -1.81 -1.61
CA THR A 27 -2.10 -3.19 -1.84
C THR A 27 -2.33 -3.68 -3.27
N LEU A 28 -3.17 -3.01 -4.08
CA LEU A 28 -3.39 -3.42 -5.46
C LEU A 28 -2.06 -3.40 -6.22
N LEU A 29 -1.82 -4.42 -7.05
CA LEU A 29 -0.57 -4.66 -7.78
C LEU A 29 0.66 -5.03 -6.92
N SER A 30 0.52 -5.20 -5.61
CA SER A 30 1.63 -5.66 -4.78
C SER A 30 1.86 -7.17 -4.86
N ARG A 31 0.83 -7.91 -5.23
CA ARG A 31 0.79 -9.38 -5.38
C ARG A 31 -0.44 -9.80 -6.19
N PRO A 32 -0.49 -11.05 -6.69
CA PRO A 32 -1.71 -11.61 -7.28
C PRO A 32 -2.88 -11.62 -6.29
N ILE A 33 -4.06 -11.31 -6.80
CA ILE A 33 -5.33 -11.41 -6.06
C ILE A 33 -6.39 -12.10 -6.92
N ASP A 34 -7.25 -12.87 -6.30
CA ASP A 34 -8.43 -13.41 -6.95
C ASP A 34 -9.56 -12.36 -6.91
N VAL A 35 -9.66 -11.56 -7.98
CA VAL A 35 -10.68 -10.51 -8.10
C VAL A 35 -12.10 -11.05 -8.15
N SER A 36 -12.32 -12.32 -8.48
CA SER A 36 -13.64 -12.92 -8.56
C SER A 36 -14.34 -13.01 -7.19
N ARG A 37 -13.58 -12.94 -6.12
CA ARG A 37 -14.09 -12.93 -4.74
C ARG A 37 -14.72 -11.61 -4.30
N PHE A 38 -14.62 -10.57 -5.14
CA PHE A 38 -15.12 -9.24 -4.82
C PHE A 38 -16.24 -8.82 -5.76
N GLY A 39 -17.21 -8.09 -5.23
CA GLY A 39 -18.18 -7.37 -6.04
C GLY A 39 -17.56 -6.12 -6.65
N VAL A 40 -16.76 -5.40 -5.84
CA VAL A 40 -16.04 -4.19 -6.25
C VAL A 40 -14.67 -4.14 -5.60
N VAL A 41 -13.65 -3.82 -6.37
CA VAL A 41 -12.33 -3.39 -5.88
C VAL A 41 -12.06 -2.00 -6.42
N TYR A 42 -11.65 -1.09 -5.56
CA TYR A 42 -11.20 0.23 -6.01
C TYR A 42 -9.84 0.58 -5.38
N ALA A 43 -9.09 1.42 -6.08
CA ALA A 43 -7.78 1.87 -5.64
C ALA A 43 -7.46 3.26 -6.20
N GLY A 44 -7.02 4.17 -5.33
CA GLY A 44 -6.32 5.38 -5.76
C GLY A 44 -4.95 5.02 -6.32
N ALA A 45 -4.58 5.64 -7.45
CA ALA A 45 -3.37 5.25 -8.17
C ALA A 45 -2.04 5.63 -7.47
N GLN A 46 -2.05 6.64 -6.60
CA GLN A 46 -0.88 7.32 -6.05
C GLN A 46 0.09 6.47 -5.22
N LYS A 47 -0.17 5.18 -5.06
CA LYS A 47 0.69 4.25 -4.28
C LYS A 47 1.44 3.29 -5.21
N ASN A 48 0.82 2.20 -5.64
CA ASN A 48 1.47 1.21 -6.51
C ASN A 48 1.12 1.34 -7.99
N ILE A 49 0.05 2.05 -8.35
CA ILE A 49 -0.51 2.06 -9.70
C ILE A 49 0.10 3.16 -10.57
N GLY A 50 0.32 4.35 -9.99
CA GLY A 50 0.81 5.50 -10.77
C GLY A 50 0.70 6.81 -9.98
N PRO A 51 0.53 7.96 -10.66
CA PRO A 51 0.42 9.27 -10.01
C PRO A 51 -0.96 9.48 -9.39
N ALA A 52 -1.06 10.48 -8.51
CA ALA A 52 -2.34 10.96 -7.99
C ALA A 52 -3.24 11.50 -9.11
N GLY A 53 -4.56 11.50 -8.87
CA GLY A 53 -5.55 12.04 -9.82
C GLY A 53 -6.26 10.97 -10.65
N LEU A 54 -5.96 9.70 -10.45
CA LEU A 54 -6.62 8.56 -11.06
C LEU A 54 -7.08 7.57 -10.00
N ALA A 55 -8.25 6.98 -10.20
CA ALA A 55 -8.73 5.82 -9.45
C ALA A 55 -9.03 4.66 -10.40
N LEU A 56 -8.58 3.47 -10.05
CA LEU A 56 -8.95 2.24 -10.74
C LEU A 56 -10.12 1.59 -10.01
N VAL A 57 -11.16 1.19 -10.76
CA VAL A 57 -12.32 0.46 -10.22
C VAL A 57 -12.54 -0.81 -11.03
N LEU A 58 -12.55 -1.94 -10.35
CA LEU A 58 -12.97 -3.23 -10.88
C LEU A 58 -14.35 -3.53 -10.30
N VAL A 59 -15.36 -3.62 -11.14
CA VAL A 59 -16.74 -3.91 -10.72
C VAL A 59 -17.26 -5.16 -11.42
N ARG A 60 -17.88 -6.06 -10.67
CA ARG A 60 -18.50 -7.25 -11.21
C ARG A 60 -19.71 -6.86 -12.09
N ARG A 61 -19.82 -7.44 -13.28
CA ARG A 61 -20.78 -7.01 -14.32
C ARG A 61 -22.23 -7.05 -13.87
N ASP A 62 -22.61 -8.00 -13.04
CA ASP A 62 -23.99 -8.14 -12.52
C ASP A 62 -24.39 -7.03 -11.53
N LEU A 63 -23.42 -6.24 -11.07
CA LEU A 63 -23.68 -5.07 -10.22
C LEU A 63 -23.86 -3.78 -11.02
N LEU A 64 -23.62 -3.79 -12.35
CA LEU A 64 -23.92 -2.66 -13.22
C LEU A 64 -25.42 -2.52 -13.40
N GLY A 65 -25.93 -1.29 -13.52
CA GLY A 65 -27.36 -1.02 -13.68
C GLY A 65 -28.19 -1.07 -12.39
N ALA A 66 -27.57 -1.41 -11.24
CA ALA A 66 -28.26 -1.46 -9.94
C ALA A 66 -28.22 -0.10 -9.18
N ALA A 67 -27.78 0.96 -9.80
CA ALA A 67 -27.77 2.29 -9.18
C ALA A 67 -29.20 2.80 -8.96
N ARG A 68 -29.42 3.52 -7.87
CA ARG A 68 -30.70 4.20 -7.60
C ARG A 68 -31.01 5.20 -8.73
N SER A 69 -32.30 5.44 -9.00
CA SER A 69 -32.72 6.34 -10.07
C SER A 69 -32.31 7.81 -9.87
N ASP A 70 -32.04 8.21 -8.61
CA ASP A 70 -31.57 9.55 -8.23
C ASP A 70 -30.03 9.62 -8.11
N CYS A 71 -29.31 8.56 -8.48
CA CYS A 71 -27.86 8.51 -8.41
C CYS A 71 -27.23 9.44 -9.46
N PRO A 72 -26.35 10.38 -9.07
CA PRO A 72 -25.62 11.20 -10.02
C PRO A 72 -24.80 10.35 -11.00
N ALA A 73 -24.71 10.78 -12.27
CA ALA A 73 -24.01 10.04 -13.32
C ALA A 73 -22.57 9.64 -12.93
N MET A 74 -21.85 10.51 -12.23
CA MET A 74 -20.46 10.26 -11.81
C MET A 74 -20.31 9.22 -10.68
N LEU A 75 -21.40 8.88 -10.00
CA LEU A 75 -21.45 7.84 -8.97
C LEU A 75 -22.07 6.52 -9.51
N ASN A 76 -22.44 6.48 -10.79
CA ASN A 76 -23.01 5.31 -11.44
C ASN A 76 -21.94 4.64 -12.32
N TRP A 77 -21.49 3.46 -11.92
CA TRP A 77 -20.46 2.70 -12.65
C TRP A 77 -20.90 2.30 -14.06
N GLU A 78 -22.21 2.11 -14.29
CA GLU A 78 -22.72 1.83 -15.62
C GLU A 78 -22.45 3.00 -16.59
N THR A 79 -22.55 4.25 -16.11
CA THR A 79 -22.17 5.44 -16.90
C THR A 79 -20.71 5.37 -17.32
N ALA A 80 -19.80 5.06 -16.40
CA ALA A 80 -18.38 4.91 -16.72
C ALA A 80 -18.13 3.73 -17.68
N ALA A 81 -18.76 2.58 -17.45
CA ALA A 81 -18.61 1.38 -18.27
C ALA A 81 -19.07 1.62 -19.71
N ASN A 82 -20.23 2.27 -19.91
CA ASN A 82 -20.79 2.53 -21.23
C ASN A 82 -20.01 3.60 -22.04
N HIS A 83 -19.16 4.37 -21.38
CA HIS A 83 -18.34 5.42 -22.01
C HIS A 83 -16.84 5.11 -22.00
N GLY A 84 -16.43 3.87 -21.75
CA GLY A 84 -15.02 3.47 -21.68
C GLY A 84 -14.21 4.29 -20.66
N SER A 85 -14.83 4.63 -19.54
CA SER A 85 -14.28 5.51 -18.49
C SER A 85 -14.02 6.95 -18.91
N MET A 86 -14.51 7.37 -20.08
CA MET A 86 -14.30 8.71 -20.66
C MET A 86 -15.60 9.49 -20.81
N TYR A 87 -16.50 9.39 -19.82
CA TYR A 87 -17.74 10.17 -19.79
C TYR A 87 -17.47 11.68 -19.77
N ASN A 88 -16.41 12.09 -19.11
CA ASN A 88 -15.81 13.42 -19.17
C ASN A 88 -14.33 13.32 -19.55
N THR A 89 -13.66 14.43 -19.82
CA THR A 89 -12.25 14.48 -20.19
C THR A 89 -11.41 13.74 -19.15
N PRO A 90 -10.65 12.69 -19.55
CA PRO A 90 -9.88 11.88 -18.63
C PRO A 90 -8.56 12.57 -18.23
N PRO A 91 -7.95 12.18 -17.09
CA PRO A 91 -6.63 12.63 -16.68
C PRO A 91 -5.55 11.95 -17.52
N THR A 92 -5.39 12.35 -18.79
CA THR A 92 -4.61 11.67 -19.83
C THR A 92 -3.17 11.40 -19.39
N PHE A 93 -2.49 12.37 -18.77
CA PHE A 93 -1.12 12.20 -18.30
C PHE A 93 -1.00 11.13 -17.19
N ALA A 94 -1.95 11.11 -16.26
CA ALA A 94 -1.97 10.11 -15.20
C ALA A 94 -2.22 8.69 -15.77
N ILE A 95 -3.11 8.56 -16.76
CA ILE A 95 -3.37 7.31 -17.47
C ILE A 95 -2.12 6.83 -18.21
N TYR A 96 -1.43 7.72 -18.92
CA TYR A 96 -0.20 7.40 -19.63
C TYR A 96 0.90 6.89 -18.69
N LEU A 97 1.16 7.60 -17.59
CA LEU A 97 2.14 7.15 -16.58
C LEU A 97 1.76 5.81 -15.95
N THR A 98 0.47 5.60 -15.68
CA THR A 98 -0.02 4.31 -15.18
C THR A 98 0.24 3.18 -16.17
N GLY A 99 0.08 3.43 -17.46
CA GLY A 99 0.45 2.48 -18.53
C GLY A 99 1.92 2.07 -18.44
N LEU A 100 2.83 3.05 -18.29
CA LEU A 100 4.26 2.77 -18.13
C LEU A 100 4.58 1.97 -16.84
N VAL A 101 3.84 2.18 -15.75
CA VAL A 101 3.98 1.36 -14.53
C VAL A 101 3.56 -0.08 -14.80
N PHE A 102 2.50 -0.31 -15.57
CA PHE A 102 2.07 -1.65 -15.93
C PHE A 102 3.11 -2.36 -16.81
N GLU A 103 3.65 -1.68 -17.82
CA GLU A 103 4.74 -2.20 -18.66
C GLU A 103 5.98 -2.56 -17.82
N TRP A 104 6.34 -1.70 -16.86
CA TRP A 104 7.42 -1.97 -15.92
C TRP A 104 7.16 -3.23 -15.08
N LEU A 105 5.95 -3.40 -14.53
CA LEU A 105 5.57 -4.58 -13.74
C LEU A 105 5.62 -5.86 -14.60
N GLU A 106 5.11 -5.80 -15.84
CA GLU A 106 5.19 -6.93 -16.79
C GLU A 106 6.64 -7.26 -17.11
N GLY A 107 7.48 -6.26 -17.35
CA GLY A 107 8.92 -6.45 -17.61
C GLY A 107 9.70 -7.06 -16.46
N LEU A 108 9.24 -6.91 -15.22
CA LEU A 108 9.80 -7.56 -14.03
C LEU A 108 9.39 -9.04 -13.88
N GLY A 109 8.41 -9.51 -14.65
CA GLY A 109 7.85 -10.86 -14.55
C GLY A 109 6.46 -10.90 -13.88
N GLY A 110 5.76 -9.75 -13.85
CA GLY A 110 4.40 -9.65 -13.38
C GLY A 110 4.24 -9.62 -11.86
N LEU A 111 3.01 -9.89 -11.41
CA LEU A 111 2.66 -9.75 -9.99
C LEU A 111 3.29 -10.82 -9.10
N GLU A 112 3.60 -12.00 -9.62
CA GLU A 112 4.31 -13.06 -8.90
C GLU A 112 5.73 -12.62 -8.54
N ALA A 113 6.45 -12.04 -9.49
CA ALA A 113 7.79 -11.52 -9.28
C ALA A 113 7.76 -10.33 -8.28
N MET A 114 6.81 -9.42 -8.45
CA MET A 114 6.63 -8.29 -7.54
C MET A 114 6.26 -8.75 -6.12
N ALA A 115 5.42 -9.77 -5.97
CA ALA A 115 5.09 -10.35 -4.67
C ALA A 115 6.33 -10.90 -3.96
N ALA A 116 7.21 -11.60 -4.69
CA ALA A 116 8.46 -12.12 -4.14
C ALA A 116 9.40 -11.00 -3.67
N ILE A 117 9.53 -9.91 -4.44
CA ILE A 117 10.29 -8.72 -4.06
C ILE A 117 9.70 -8.09 -2.79
N ASN A 118 8.39 -7.86 -2.76
CA ASN A 118 7.73 -7.24 -1.62
C ASN A 118 7.82 -8.10 -0.35
N GLN A 119 7.75 -9.42 -0.48
CA GLN A 119 7.97 -10.35 0.64
C GLN A 119 9.38 -10.24 1.21
N ARG A 120 10.42 -10.17 0.38
CA ARG A 120 11.81 -10.01 0.85
C ARG A 120 12.01 -8.69 1.57
N LYS A 121 11.50 -7.57 1.01
CA LYS A 121 11.55 -6.24 1.65
C LYS A 121 10.88 -6.26 3.03
N ALA A 122 9.66 -6.75 3.09
CA ALA A 122 8.90 -6.82 4.34
C ALA A 122 9.57 -7.75 5.36
N ALA A 123 10.00 -8.95 4.94
CA ALA A 123 10.67 -9.90 5.81
C ALA A 123 11.97 -9.34 6.39
N ARG A 124 12.75 -8.58 5.59
CA ARG A 124 13.99 -7.94 6.05
C ARG A 124 13.71 -6.94 7.18
N LEU A 125 12.75 -6.04 6.97
CA LEU A 125 12.42 -5.00 7.95
C LEU A 125 11.74 -5.58 9.21
N TYR A 126 10.75 -6.45 9.05
CA TYR A 126 10.11 -7.12 10.20
C TYR A 126 11.09 -8.01 10.97
N GLY A 127 12.01 -8.67 10.27
CA GLY A 127 13.03 -9.50 10.92
C GLY A 127 13.95 -8.69 11.85
N LEU A 128 14.31 -7.47 11.45
CA LEU A 128 15.05 -6.55 12.31
C LEU A 128 14.22 -6.13 13.52
N ILE A 129 12.99 -5.66 13.29
CA ILE A 129 12.10 -5.20 14.36
C ILE A 129 11.85 -6.32 15.39
N ASP A 130 11.55 -7.53 14.91
CA ASP A 130 11.23 -8.66 15.78
C ASP A 130 12.44 -9.20 16.56
N ALA A 131 13.66 -8.94 16.11
CA ALA A 131 14.89 -9.38 16.76
C ALA A 131 15.41 -8.36 17.79
N SER A 132 14.96 -7.11 17.72
CA SER A 132 15.43 -6.01 18.54
C SER A 132 14.54 -5.81 19.77
N PRO A 133 15.10 -5.57 20.97
CA PRO A 133 14.33 -5.10 22.11
C PRO A 133 14.02 -3.60 22.06
N PHE A 134 14.63 -2.88 21.12
CA PHE A 134 14.53 -1.43 20.97
C PHE A 134 13.38 -0.99 20.07
N TYR A 135 12.98 -1.85 19.11
CA TYR A 135 11.89 -1.60 18.18
C TYR A 135 10.69 -2.50 18.45
N ASP A 136 9.49 -1.99 18.26
CA ASP A 136 8.27 -2.79 18.36
C ASP A 136 7.33 -2.52 17.18
N ASN A 137 6.61 -3.56 16.74
CA ASN A 137 5.53 -3.45 15.79
C ASN A 137 4.24 -3.99 16.43
N PRO A 138 3.20 -3.14 16.60
CA PRO A 138 2.00 -3.50 17.35
C PRO A 138 1.07 -4.49 16.61
N VAL A 139 1.38 -4.82 15.34
CA VAL A 139 0.49 -5.63 14.49
C VAL A 139 0.80 -7.12 14.68
N ALA A 140 -0.24 -7.91 14.89
CA ALA A 140 -0.12 -9.37 14.93
C ALA A 140 0.54 -9.90 13.64
N ARG A 141 1.51 -10.81 13.77
CA ARG A 141 2.34 -11.28 12.65
C ARG A 141 1.55 -11.77 11.44
N CYS A 142 0.42 -12.45 11.67
CA CYS A 142 -0.45 -12.96 10.61
C CYS A 142 -1.22 -11.85 9.85
N ALA A 143 -1.27 -10.63 10.38
CA ALA A 143 -2.01 -9.50 9.81
C ALA A 143 -1.08 -8.34 9.40
N ARG A 144 0.23 -8.54 9.35
CA ARG A 144 1.20 -7.52 8.98
C ARG A 144 1.15 -7.19 7.49
N SER A 145 1.14 -5.91 7.19
CA SER A 145 1.18 -5.39 5.81
C SER A 145 2.54 -5.62 5.16
N LEU A 146 2.54 -5.99 3.87
CA LEU A 146 3.75 -6.01 3.05
C LEU A 146 4.15 -4.61 2.53
N MET A 147 3.25 -3.61 2.66
CA MET A 147 3.41 -2.27 2.07
C MET A 147 3.67 -1.19 3.10
N ASN A 148 3.09 -1.32 4.30
CA ASN A 148 3.16 -0.30 5.35
C ASN A 148 3.59 -0.93 6.67
N VAL A 149 4.78 -0.63 7.10
CA VAL A 149 5.39 -1.17 8.32
C VAL A 149 5.46 -0.08 9.38
N PRO A 150 4.48 0.02 10.28
CA PRO A 150 4.58 0.90 11.44
C PRO A 150 5.55 0.31 12.46
N PHE A 151 6.25 1.16 13.21
CA PHE A 151 7.07 0.74 14.34
C PHE A 151 7.25 1.88 15.33
N THR A 152 7.54 1.51 16.57
CA THR A 152 7.85 2.45 17.66
C THR A 152 9.22 2.15 18.23
N LEU A 153 9.77 3.11 18.96
CA LEU A 153 10.96 2.94 19.77
C LEU A 153 10.58 2.55 21.20
N ALA A 154 11.45 1.86 21.91
CA ALA A 154 11.29 1.56 23.33
C ALA A 154 11.18 2.82 24.19
N ASP A 155 11.90 3.89 23.80
CA ASP A 155 11.81 5.23 24.36
C ASP A 155 11.25 6.21 23.32
N SER A 156 10.01 6.64 23.51
CA SER A 156 9.34 7.60 22.62
C SER A 156 9.95 9.00 22.62
N GLU A 157 10.75 9.38 23.61
CA GLU A 157 11.47 10.65 23.63
C GLU A 157 12.53 10.73 22.52
N LEU A 158 12.96 9.57 22.02
CA LEU A 158 13.90 9.46 20.90
C LEU A 158 13.24 9.60 19.51
N ASP A 159 11.91 9.57 19.39
CA ASP A 159 11.20 9.63 18.09
C ASP A 159 11.66 10.84 17.25
N GLY A 160 11.74 12.01 17.86
CA GLY A 160 12.18 13.24 17.20
C GLY A 160 13.64 13.17 16.75
N THR A 161 14.51 12.52 17.52
CA THR A 161 15.92 12.33 17.18
C THR A 161 16.07 11.33 16.04
N PHE A 162 15.35 10.20 16.10
CA PHE A 162 15.32 9.21 15.04
C PHE A 162 14.92 9.81 13.71
N LEU A 163 13.80 10.53 13.67
CA LEU A 163 13.30 11.14 12.43
C LEU A 163 14.28 12.16 11.83
N ARG A 164 14.88 12.99 12.65
CA ARG A 164 15.87 14.00 12.21
C ARG A 164 17.15 13.36 11.67
N GLU A 165 17.68 12.33 12.35
CA GLU A 165 18.86 11.62 11.90
C GLU A 165 18.61 10.76 10.67
N ALA A 166 17.44 10.12 10.58
CA ALA A 166 17.01 9.40 9.39
C ALA A 166 16.93 10.32 8.16
N GLU A 167 16.31 11.51 8.33
CA GLU A 167 16.23 12.52 7.26
C GLU A 167 17.62 12.99 6.83
N ALA A 168 18.54 13.23 7.78
CA ALA A 168 19.92 13.57 7.47
C ALA A 168 20.69 12.46 6.74
N ALA A 169 20.30 11.19 6.94
CA ALA A 169 20.82 10.03 6.22
C ALA A 169 20.11 9.78 4.87
N GLY A 170 19.17 10.65 4.45
CA GLY A 170 18.43 10.52 3.20
C GLY A 170 17.21 9.61 3.28
N LEU A 171 16.83 9.14 4.48
CA LEU A 171 15.66 8.30 4.71
C LEU A 171 14.44 9.18 5.04
N LEU A 172 13.64 9.48 4.02
CA LEU A 172 12.59 10.48 4.08
C LEU A 172 11.22 9.86 4.42
N ASN A 173 10.33 10.68 4.99
CA ASN A 173 8.91 10.37 5.19
C ASN A 173 8.63 9.18 6.13
N LEU A 174 9.49 8.93 7.11
CA LEU A 174 9.33 7.86 8.09
C LEU A 174 8.38 8.20 9.23
N LYS A 175 7.97 9.46 9.40
CA LYS A 175 7.06 9.87 10.47
C LYS A 175 5.73 9.12 10.36
N GLY A 176 5.30 8.50 11.45
CA GLY A 176 4.01 7.83 11.57
C GLY A 176 2.82 8.80 11.43
N HIS A 177 1.64 8.25 11.22
CA HIS A 177 0.43 9.06 11.10
C HIS A 177 0.13 9.77 12.43
N ARG A 178 -0.35 11.00 12.36
CA ARG A 178 -0.64 11.86 13.54
C ARG A 178 -1.58 11.23 14.58
N SER A 179 -2.43 10.28 14.17
CA SER A 179 -3.37 9.57 15.07
C SER A 179 -2.73 8.39 15.80
N VAL A 180 -1.56 7.92 15.37
CA VAL A 180 -0.91 6.73 15.92
C VAL A 180 0.46 7.07 16.54
N GLY A 181 1.17 8.04 15.94
CA GLY A 181 2.55 8.37 16.37
C GLY A 181 3.60 7.42 15.80
N GLY A 182 4.78 7.41 16.43
CA GLY A 182 5.91 6.56 16.05
C GLY A 182 6.39 6.79 14.62
N MET A 183 6.89 5.74 14.00
CA MET A 183 7.38 5.70 12.63
C MET A 183 6.54 4.79 11.75
N ARG A 184 6.63 4.99 10.44
CA ARG A 184 6.03 4.10 9.44
C ARG A 184 6.86 4.09 8.16
N ALA A 185 7.42 2.95 7.82
CA ALA A 185 8.03 2.73 6.53
C ALA A 185 6.96 2.31 5.50
N SER A 186 6.79 3.12 4.44
CA SER A 186 5.91 2.80 3.31
C SER A 186 6.77 2.26 2.17
N ILE A 187 6.83 0.93 2.05
CA ILE A 187 7.73 0.20 1.14
C ILE A 187 7.01 -0.30 -0.11
N TYR A 188 6.25 0.59 -0.77
CA TYR A 188 5.50 0.28 -1.99
C TYR A 188 6.38 -0.33 -3.09
N ASN A 189 5.75 -0.81 -4.17
CA ASN A 189 6.43 -1.55 -5.24
C ASN A 189 7.71 -0.87 -5.76
N ALA A 190 7.68 0.45 -5.95
CA ALA A 190 8.81 1.21 -6.49
C ALA A 190 9.95 1.47 -5.49
N VAL A 191 9.75 1.18 -4.19
CA VAL A 191 10.84 1.24 -3.21
C VAL A 191 11.72 0.00 -3.39
N SER A 192 13.00 0.21 -3.66
CA SER A 192 13.94 -0.89 -3.93
C SER A 192 14.32 -1.68 -2.67
N GLU A 193 14.88 -2.87 -2.86
CA GLU A 193 15.41 -3.70 -1.76
C GLU A 193 16.58 -2.98 -1.06
N GLU A 194 17.42 -2.25 -1.84
CA GLU A 194 18.54 -1.47 -1.31
C GLU A 194 18.08 -0.31 -0.41
N ALA A 195 16.94 0.33 -0.74
CA ALA A 195 16.39 1.38 0.11
C ALA A 195 15.89 0.83 1.46
N VAL A 196 15.32 -0.37 1.46
CA VAL A 196 14.92 -1.05 2.70
C VAL A 196 16.14 -1.51 3.49
N GLU A 197 17.19 -1.99 2.83
CA GLU A 197 18.46 -2.33 3.49
C GLU A 197 19.10 -1.12 4.15
N ALA A 198 19.17 0.03 3.46
CA ALA A 198 19.67 1.27 4.03
C ALA A 198 18.90 1.70 5.29
N LEU A 199 17.58 1.53 5.29
CA LEU A 199 16.76 1.76 6.50
C LEU A 199 17.16 0.79 7.62
N CYS A 200 17.31 -0.50 7.33
CA CYS A 200 17.69 -1.49 8.32
C CYS A 200 19.09 -1.23 8.89
N GLU A 201 20.05 -0.84 8.07
CA GLU A 201 21.39 -0.45 8.51
C GLU A 201 21.34 0.78 9.43
N PHE A 202 20.57 1.79 9.06
CA PHE A 202 20.37 2.98 9.90
C PHE A 202 19.74 2.61 11.25
N MET A 203 18.70 1.78 11.25
CA MET A 203 18.04 1.32 12.47
C MET A 203 19.01 0.58 13.39
N ASN A 204 19.82 -0.34 12.87
CA ASN A 204 20.86 -1.02 13.66
C ASN A 204 21.87 -0.04 14.28
N GLN A 205 22.34 0.95 13.50
CA GLN A 205 23.29 1.96 13.99
C GLN A 205 22.66 2.88 15.04
N PHE A 206 21.38 3.20 14.88
CA PHE A 206 20.64 4.02 15.85
C PHE A 206 20.46 3.26 17.17
N GLU A 207 20.04 2.01 17.13
CA GLU A 207 19.94 1.15 18.33
C GLU A 207 21.28 1.01 19.05
N GLN A 208 22.40 0.81 18.34
CA GLN A 208 23.74 0.74 18.95
C GLN A 208 24.15 2.01 19.69
N ARG A 209 23.61 3.17 19.35
CA ARG A 209 23.94 4.47 19.96
C ARG A 209 23.01 4.85 21.10
N TYR A 210 21.78 4.41 21.05
CA TYR A 210 20.72 4.89 21.95
C TYR A 210 19.98 3.78 22.72
N GLY A 211 20.19 2.50 22.34
CA GLY A 211 19.57 1.32 22.94
C GLY A 211 20.29 0.68 24.13
#